data_1e43082e4a3d1547e16ae69319fdf4b9
#
_entry.id   1e43082e4a3d1547e16ae69319fdf4b9
#
_cell.length_a   1.000
_cell.length_b   1.000
_cell.length_c   1.000
_cell.angle_alpha   90.00
_cell.angle_beta   90.00
_cell.angle_gamma   90.00
#
_symmetry.space_group_name_H-M   'P 1'
#
loop_
_entity.id
_entity.type
_entity.pdbx_description
1 polymer ?
#
loop_
_entity_poly.entity_id
_entity_poly.type
_entity_poly.pdbx_seq_one_letter_code
_entity_poly.pdbx_strand_id
1 'polypeptide(L)'
;MVRDFRSAKAVLYRSLYKTARWKRTRLGQLADEPLCRMCKAQGRITLATVCDHIDPKTKETPEGFFAGPFQSLCDDPRYRCHSSRKQQQETKGYSGELGTDGTPVDPLHPFNRA
;
A
#
# COMPACT_ATOMS: atom_id res chain seq x y z
N MET A 1 -6.19 -23.92 23.24
CA MET A 1 -5.06 -23.10 22.78
C MET A 1 -5.41 -22.48 21.43
N VAL A 2 -5.33 -21.18 21.35
CA VAL A 2 -5.54 -20.51 20.07
C VAL A 2 -4.32 -20.73 19.21
N ARG A 3 -4.53 -21.26 18.03
CA ARG A 3 -3.46 -21.44 17.07
C ARG A 3 -3.37 -20.20 16.19
N ASP A 4 -2.20 -19.60 16.14
CA ASP A 4 -1.92 -18.51 15.23
C ASP A 4 -1.57 -19.12 13.86
N PHE A 5 -2.42 -18.90 12.88
CA PHE A 5 -2.21 -19.41 11.53
C PHE A 5 -1.23 -18.57 10.72
N ARG A 6 -0.76 -17.45 11.26
CA ARG A 6 0.21 -16.63 10.57
C ARG A 6 1.56 -17.33 10.55
N SER A 7 2.25 -17.21 9.43
CA SER A 7 3.59 -17.77 9.30
C SER A 7 4.58 -17.06 10.22
N ALA A 8 5.72 -17.70 10.49
CA ALA A 8 6.81 -17.07 11.21
C ALA A 8 7.26 -15.76 10.54
N LYS A 9 7.21 -15.69 9.21
CA LYS A 9 7.52 -14.47 8.45
C LYS A 9 6.55 -13.34 8.79
N ALA A 10 5.25 -13.64 8.90
CA ALA A 10 4.24 -12.65 9.24
C ALA A 10 4.43 -12.11 10.66
N VAL A 11 4.81 -12.96 11.59
CA VAL A 11 5.13 -12.54 12.97
C VAL A 11 6.36 -11.64 12.98
N LEU A 12 7.39 -12.00 12.20
CA LEU A 12 8.63 -11.23 12.12
C LEU A 12 8.37 -9.81 11.59
N TYR A 13 7.75 -9.65 10.44
CA TYR A 13 7.59 -8.30 9.87
C TYR A 13 6.68 -7.42 10.74
N ARG A 14 5.70 -8.00 11.45
CA ARG A 14 4.91 -7.20 12.39
C ARG A 14 5.74 -6.64 13.54
N SER A 15 6.72 -7.40 14.00
CA SER A 15 7.64 -6.89 15.03
C SER A 15 8.53 -5.76 14.47
N LEU A 16 8.91 -5.85 13.20
CA LEU A 16 9.73 -4.83 12.54
C LEU A 16 9.01 -3.49 12.43
N TYR A 17 7.69 -3.48 12.28
CA TYR A 17 6.89 -2.24 12.29
C TYR A 17 6.98 -1.47 13.60
N LYS A 18 7.35 -2.13 14.70
CA LYS A 18 7.44 -1.51 16.03
C LYS A 18 8.81 -0.92 16.32
N THR A 19 9.75 -1.03 15.39
CA THR A 19 11.13 -0.59 15.62
C THR A 19 11.31 0.90 15.36
N ALA A 20 12.34 1.51 16.01
CA ALA A 20 12.74 2.87 15.73
C ALA A 20 13.23 3.02 14.29
N ARG A 21 13.88 1.98 13.74
CA ARG A 21 14.33 1.98 12.34
C ARG A 21 13.16 2.12 11.37
N TRP A 22 12.04 1.41 11.63
CA TRP A 22 10.84 1.57 10.80
C TRP A 22 10.27 2.97 10.89
N LYS A 23 10.22 3.55 12.10
CA LYS A 23 9.74 4.91 12.27
C LYS A 23 10.54 5.89 11.41
N ARG A 24 11.87 5.79 11.43
CA ARG A 24 12.74 6.65 10.61
C ARG A 24 12.49 6.40 9.11
N THR A 25 12.39 5.16 8.70
CA THR A 25 12.13 4.78 7.30
C THR A 25 10.81 5.36 6.82
N ARG A 26 9.77 5.21 7.63
CA ARG A 26 8.43 5.72 7.34
C ARG A 26 8.42 7.23 7.22
N LEU A 27 9.00 7.93 8.18
CA LEU A 27 9.04 9.39 8.17
C LEU A 27 9.84 9.91 6.98
N GLY A 28 10.94 9.25 6.63
CA GLY A 28 11.74 9.61 5.45
C GLY A 28 10.94 9.46 4.17
N GLN A 29 10.22 8.36 4.01
CA GLN A 29 9.39 8.14 2.83
C GLN A 29 8.29 9.20 2.72
N LEU A 30 7.60 9.50 3.83
CA LEU A 30 6.51 10.48 3.83
C LEU A 30 7.02 11.91 3.64
N ALA A 31 8.28 12.20 4.02
CA ALA A 31 8.90 13.48 3.73
C ALA A 31 9.24 13.62 2.25
N ASP A 32 9.73 12.54 1.61
CA ASP A 32 10.09 12.54 0.18
C ASP A 32 8.85 12.51 -0.72
N GLU A 33 7.80 11.81 -0.29
CA GLU A 33 6.54 11.70 -1.04
C GLU A 33 5.39 11.97 -0.08
N PRO A 34 5.04 13.26 0.17
CA PRO A 34 4.02 13.59 1.17
C PRO A 34 2.58 13.34 0.72
N LEU A 35 2.33 13.21 -0.58
CA LEU A 35 0.98 13.00 -1.10
C LEU A 35 0.77 11.55 -1.48
N CYS A 36 -0.48 11.08 -1.29
CA CYS A 36 -0.87 9.74 -1.69
C CYS A 36 -0.64 9.53 -3.19
N ARG A 37 0.15 8.53 -3.53
CA ARG A 37 0.48 8.23 -4.93
C ARG A 37 -0.74 7.85 -5.75
N MET A 38 -1.65 7.05 -5.18
CA MET A 38 -2.85 6.62 -5.88
C MET A 38 -3.84 7.76 -6.09
N CYS A 39 -4.02 8.63 -5.08
CA CYS A 39 -4.87 9.82 -5.22
C CYS A 39 -4.30 10.77 -6.26
N LYS A 40 -2.98 10.99 -6.23
CA LYS A 40 -2.30 11.86 -7.19
C LYS A 40 -2.51 11.36 -8.63
N ALA A 41 -2.44 10.07 -8.85
CA ALA A 41 -2.70 9.47 -10.16
C ALA A 41 -4.13 9.73 -10.64
N GLN A 42 -5.07 10.01 -9.74
CA GLN A 42 -6.46 10.34 -10.04
C GLN A 42 -6.72 11.85 -10.02
N GLY A 43 -5.69 12.66 -9.94
CA GLY A 43 -5.84 14.12 -9.90
C GLY A 43 -6.28 14.65 -8.54
N ARG A 44 -6.23 13.84 -7.47
CA ARG A 44 -6.58 14.26 -6.12
C ARG A 44 -5.32 14.60 -5.32
N ILE A 45 -5.45 15.59 -4.43
CA ILE A 45 -4.39 15.98 -3.50
C ILE A 45 -4.80 15.49 -2.12
N THR A 46 -4.19 14.40 -1.66
CA THR A 46 -4.48 13.79 -0.36
C THR A 46 -3.16 13.52 0.35
N LEU A 47 -3.04 13.98 1.60
CA LEU A 47 -1.84 13.69 2.39
C LEU A 47 -1.73 12.19 2.64
N ALA A 48 -0.54 11.66 2.41
CA ALA A 48 -0.24 10.28 2.74
C ALA A 48 0.05 10.13 4.21
N THR A 49 -0.37 9.01 4.78
CA THR A 49 -0.12 8.66 6.17
C THR A 49 0.54 7.30 6.32
N VAL A 50 0.65 6.55 5.23
CA VAL A 50 1.16 5.18 5.23
C VAL A 50 2.37 5.08 4.30
N CYS A 51 3.45 4.52 4.80
CA CYS A 51 4.58 4.07 4.01
C CYS A 51 4.32 2.61 3.64
N ASP A 52 4.02 2.35 2.39
CA ASP A 52 3.63 1.03 1.90
C ASP A 52 4.74 0.38 1.09
N HIS A 53 4.96 -0.92 1.31
CA HIS A 53 5.85 -1.71 0.47
C HIS A 53 5.16 -1.94 -0.87
N ILE A 54 5.78 -1.49 -1.97
CA ILE A 54 5.18 -1.66 -3.30
C ILE A 54 4.98 -3.14 -3.62
N ASP A 55 6.00 -3.95 -3.30
CA ASP A 55 5.92 -5.41 -3.43
C ASP A 55 5.82 -6.03 -2.03
N PRO A 56 4.69 -6.66 -1.68
CA PRO A 56 4.54 -7.28 -0.37
C PRO A 56 5.57 -8.36 -0.08
N LYS A 57 6.19 -8.95 -1.09
CA LYS A 57 7.23 -9.96 -0.90
C LYS A 57 8.48 -9.41 -0.23
N THR A 58 8.73 -8.10 -0.34
CA THR A 58 9.89 -7.48 0.33
C THR A 58 9.80 -7.56 1.85
N LYS A 59 8.60 -7.75 2.41
CA LYS A 59 8.42 -7.91 3.85
C LYS A 59 8.93 -9.24 4.39
N GLU A 60 9.23 -10.20 3.53
CA GLU A 60 9.60 -11.55 3.95
C GLU A 60 11.00 -11.63 4.56
N THR A 61 11.85 -10.65 4.29
CA THR A 61 13.18 -10.57 4.90
C THR A 61 13.37 -9.20 5.55
N PRO A 62 14.18 -9.10 6.64
CA PRO A 62 14.46 -7.80 7.25
C PRO A 62 15.13 -6.82 6.26
N GLU A 63 16.02 -7.29 5.43
CA GLU A 63 16.71 -6.47 4.44
C GLU A 63 15.70 -5.85 3.48
N GLY A 64 14.82 -6.65 2.90
CA GLY A 64 13.79 -6.18 1.98
C GLY A 64 12.77 -5.29 2.68
N PHE A 65 12.43 -5.60 3.92
CA PHE A 65 11.49 -4.82 4.70
C PHE A 65 11.94 -3.36 4.84
N PHE A 66 13.22 -3.12 5.09
CA PHE A 66 13.76 -1.78 5.28
C PHE A 66 14.28 -1.14 3.99
N ALA A 67 14.55 -1.92 2.96
CA ALA A 67 15.04 -1.41 1.68
C ALA A 67 13.92 -0.95 0.75
N GLY A 68 12.74 -1.55 0.86
CA GLY A 68 11.64 -1.24 -0.04
C GLY A 68 11.75 -1.93 -1.39
N PRO A 69 11.29 -1.31 -2.46
CA PRO A 69 10.84 0.09 -2.58
C PRO A 69 9.50 0.38 -1.89
N PHE A 70 9.31 1.65 -1.53
CA PHE A 70 8.12 2.12 -0.84
C PHE A 70 7.33 3.09 -1.69
N GLN A 71 6.07 3.28 -1.32
CA GLN A 71 5.22 4.33 -1.83
C GLN A 71 4.42 4.94 -0.69
N SER A 72 4.00 6.19 -0.87
CA SER A 72 3.18 6.88 0.11
C SER A 72 1.71 6.74 -0.28
N LEU A 73 0.89 6.27 0.64
CA LEU A 73 -0.55 6.06 0.42
C LEU A 73 -1.34 6.70 1.55
N CYS A 74 -2.59 7.02 1.27
CA CYS A 74 -3.52 7.50 2.28
C CYS A 74 -4.39 6.34 2.80
N ASP A 75 -4.96 6.58 3.98
CA ASP A 75 -6.06 5.79 4.50
C ASP A 75 -7.26 6.69 4.75
N ASP A 76 -7.42 7.72 3.92
CA ASP A 76 -8.57 8.61 3.97
C ASP A 76 -9.85 7.78 3.86
N PRO A 77 -10.84 7.99 4.76
CA PRO A 77 -12.07 7.18 4.76
C PRO A 77 -12.82 7.15 3.43
N ARG A 78 -12.65 8.19 2.61
CA ARG A 78 -13.30 8.28 1.30
C ARG A 78 -12.61 7.44 0.24
N TYR A 79 -11.29 7.30 0.31
CA TYR A 79 -10.50 6.68 -0.76
C TYR A 79 -9.86 5.38 -0.35
N ARG A 80 -9.37 5.26 0.88
CA ARG A 80 -8.80 4.06 1.48
C ARG A 80 -7.78 3.39 0.56
N CYS A 81 -6.83 4.17 0.03
CA CYS A 81 -5.89 3.68 -0.97
C CYS A 81 -5.05 2.51 -0.44
N HIS A 82 -4.57 2.60 0.81
CA HIS A 82 -3.78 1.52 1.40
C HIS A 82 -4.66 0.33 1.79
N SER A 83 -5.73 0.57 2.57
CA SER A 83 -6.49 -0.51 3.18
C SER A 83 -7.50 -1.18 2.24
N SER A 84 -7.76 -0.61 1.07
CA SER A 84 -8.73 -1.16 0.14
C SER A 84 -8.17 -1.31 -1.26
N ARG A 85 -7.81 -0.20 -1.93
CA ARG A 85 -7.38 -0.24 -3.33
C ARG A 85 -6.10 -1.02 -3.54
N LYS A 86 -5.09 -0.81 -2.68
CA LYS A 86 -3.83 -1.55 -2.78
C LYS A 86 -4.07 -3.05 -2.60
N GLN A 87 -4.89 -3.43 -1.63
CA GLN A 87 -5.21 -4.84 -1.41
C GLN A 87 -5.96 -5.45 -2.59
N GLN A 88 -6.87 -4.70 -3.21
CA GLN A 88 -7.55 -5.17 -4.42
C GLN A 88 -6.56 -5.43 -5.55
N GLN A 89 -5.60 -4.54 -5.75
CA GLN A 89 -4.56 -4.72 -6.76
C GLN A 89 -3.72 -5.96 -6.48
N GLU A 90 -3.37 -6.20 -5.21
CA GLU A 90 -2.56 -7.36 -4.82
C GLU A 90 -3.29 -8.69 -5.03
N THR A 91 -4.61 -8.71 -4.82
CA THR A 91 -5.39 -9.94 -4.94
C THR A 91 -5.97 -10.15 -6.33
N LYS A 92 -6.41 -9.10 -7.01
CA LYS A 92 -7.09 -9.19 -8.30
C LYS A 92 -6.23 -8.77 -9.48
N GLY A 93 -5.11 -8.10 -9.23
CA GLY A 93 -4.27 -7.54 -10.26
C GLY A 93 -4.81 -6.24 -10.87
N TYR A 94 -5.91 -5.71 -10.35
CA TYR A 94 -6.45 -4.43 -10.79
C TYR A 94 -7.23 -3.76 -9.67
N SER A 95 -7.41 -2.44 -9.79
CA SER A 95 -8.22 -1.65 -8.86
C SER A 95 -9.68 -1.65 -9.30
N GLY A 96 -10.60 -1.71 -8.34
CA GLY A 96 -12.04 -1.56 -8.61
C GLY A 96 -12.53 -0.12 -8.64
N GLU A 97 -11.63 0.87 -8.62
CA GLU A 97 -12.03 2.28 -8.60
C GLU A 97 -12.72 2.70 -9.89
N LEU A 98 -13.79 3.46 -9.73
CA LEU A 98 -14.53 4.04 -10.86
C LEU A 98 -14.18 5.51 -11.02
N GLY A 99 -14.10 5.96 -12.26
CA GLY A 99 -13.97 7.37 -12.59
C GLY A 99 -15.27 8.14 -12.40
N THR A 100 -15.21 9.44 -12.64
CA THR A 100 -16.40 10.31 -12.51
C THR A 100 -17.49 9.97 -13.51
N ASP A 101 -17.15 9.32 -14.61
CA ASP A 101 -18.09 8.86 -15.63
C ASP A 101 -18.66 7.45 -15.32
N GLY A 102 -18.30 6.86 -14.19
CA GLY A 102 -18.76 5.54 -13.78
C GLY A 102 -17.98 4.37 -14.39
N THR A 103 -16.96 4.64 -15.19
CA THR A 103 -16.12 3.57 -15.77
C THR A 103 -14.91 3.30 -14.88
N PRO A 104 -14.37 2.06 -14.88
CA PRO A 104 -13.16 1.74 -14.14
C PRO A 104 -11.97 2.56 -14.64
N VAL A 105 -11.18 3.10 -13.70
CA VAL A 105 -10.00 3.91 -14.04
C VAL A 105 -8.75 3.08 -14.27
N ASP A 106 -8.68 1.86 -13.72
CA ASP A 106 -7.51 1.01 -13.87
C ASP A 106 -7.49 0.38 -15.26
N PRO A 107 -6.44 0.61 -16.07
CA PRO A 107 -6.33 -0.02 -17.39
C PRO A 107 -6.36 -1.54 -17.36
N LEU A 108 -5.98 -2.14 -16.22
CA LEU A 108 -5.96 -3.60 -16.06
C LEU A 108 -7.33 -4.17 -15.68
N HIS A 109 -8.31 -3.32 -15.37
CA HIS A 109 -9.66 -3.79 -15.06
C HIS A 109 -10.26 -4.49 -16.29
N PRO A 110 -10.93 -5.65 -16.11
CA PRO A 110 -11.48 -6.41 -17.25
C PRO A 110 -12.39 -5.60 -18.18
N PHE A 111 -13.11 -4.61 -17.64
CA PHE A 111 -13.97 -3.72 -18.43
C PHE A 111 -13.16 -2.94 -19.48
N ASN A 112 -11.90 -2.58 -19.18
CA ASN A 112 -11.03 -1.79 -20.06
C ASN A 112 -10.20 -2.63 -21.01
N ARG A 113 -10.30 -3.97 -20.92
CA ARG A 113 -9.61 -4.85 -21.86
C ARG A 113 -10.42 -4.95 -23.14
N ALA A 114 -9.77 -4.64 -24.23
CA ALA A 114 -10.38 -4.79 -25.54
C ALA A 114 -10.45 -6.27 -25.94
#